data_0a095d765576ccd3f552e7e100f00542
#
_entry.id   0a095d765576ccd3f552e7e100f00542
#
_cell.length_a   1.000
_cell.length_b   1.000
_cell.length_c   1.000
_cell.angle_alpha   90.00
_cell.angle_beta   90.00
_cell.angle_gamma   90.00
#
_symmetry.space_group_name_H-M   'P 1'
#
loop_
_entity.id
_entity.type
_entity.pdbx_description
1 polymer ?
#
loop_
_entity_poly.entity_id
_entity_poly.type
_entity_poly.pdbx_seq_one_letter_code
_entity_poly.pdbx_strand_id
1 'polypeptide(L)'
;MFALLLGRSELTHFTGGLADLGFRIEDIINQEHDAALGNGGLGRLAACFLDSLASLNYPAWGYGLRYRYGIFKQEIVDGYQVEVPDYWLDFNPWEFPRHDVVVDECSPAIPSGWTHAN
;
A
#
# COMPACT_ATOMS: atom_id res chain seq x y z
N MET A 1 1.86 2.90 8.54
CA MET A 1 2.93 2.23 7.77
C MET A 1 4.24 3.00 7.77
N PHE A 2 4.23 4.34 7.71
CA PHE A 2 5.43 5.18 7.76
C PHE A 2 6.30 5.00 9.01
N ALA A 3 5.69 4.84 10.17
CA ALA A 3 6.41 4.71 11.44
C ALA A 3 7.19 3.40 11.61
N LEU A 4 6.94 2.41 10.77
CA LEU A 4 7.57 1.09 10.84
C LEU A 4 8.88 0.98 10.04
N LEU A 5 9.09 1.87 9.09
CA LEU A 5 10.32 1.92 8.29
C LEU A 5 11.44 2.73 8.95
N LEU A 6 11.09 3.54 9.94
CA LEU A 6 12.05 4.36 10.67
C LEU A 6 12.35 3.72 12.04
N GLY A 7 13.61 3.51 12.35
CA GLY A 7 14.04 3.16 13.70
C GLY A 7 13.61 4.24 14.70
N ARG A 8 13.51 3.89 15.98
CA ARG A 8 13.06 4.84 17.03
C ARG A 8 13.81 6.16 17.04
N SER A 9 15.10 6.14 16.79
CA SER A 9 15.95 7.35 16.72
C SER A 9 15.61 8.22 15.52
N GLU A 10 15.40 7.62 14.35
CA GLU A 10 15.07 8.31 13.12
C GLU A 10 13.68 8.95 13.20
N LEU A 11 12.72 8.26 13.79
CA LEU A 11 11.37 8.80 14.02
C LEU A 11 11.42 10.04 14.92
N THR A 12 12.25 10.04 15.96
CA THR A 12 12.41 11.19 16.86
C THR A 12 13.00 12.40 16.13
N HIS A 13 14.02 12.20 15.30
CA HIS A 13 14.60 13.27 14.49
C HIS A 13 13.62 13.82 13.47
N PHE A 14 12.86 12.94 12.81
CA PHE A 14 11.85 13.34 11.84
C PHE A 14 10.72 14.16 12.50
N THR A 15 10.23 13.70 13.65
CA THR A 15 9.20 14.41 14.42
C THR A 15 9.69 15.77 14.89
N GLY A 16 10.94 15.88 15.33
CA GLY A 16 11.56 17.16 15.72
C GLY A 16 11.65 18.13 14.54
N GLY A 17 12.13 17.67 13.39
CA GLY A 17 12.21 18.50 12.19
C GLY A 17 10.85 18.98 11.69
N LEU A 18 9.80 18.17 11.78
CA LEU A 18 8.44 18.59 11.46
C LEU A 18 7.91 19.64 12.46
N ALA A 19 8.19 19.49 13.75
CA ALA A 19 7.81 20.45 14.76
C ALA A 19 8.49 21.80 14.55
N ASP A 20 9.75 21.83 14.14
CA ASP A 20 10.49 23.03 13.80
C ASP A 20 9.87 23.78 12.58
N LEU A 21 9.22 23.06 11.69
CA LEU A 21 8.46 23.59 10.56
C LEU A 21 7.02 23.95 10.91
N GLY A 22 6.60 23.74 12.16
CA GLY A 22 5.25 24.06 12.64
C GLY A 22 4.20 23.01 12.37
N PHE A 23 4.61 21.77 11.99
CA PHE A 23 3.69 20.67 11.72
C PHE A 23 3.71 19.63 12.84
N ARG A 24 2.55 19.06 13.13
CA ARG A 24 2.44 17.88 13.99
C ARG A 24 2.43 16.64 13.12
N ILE A 25 3.22 15.64 13.50
CA ILE A 25 3.33 14.39 12.73
C ILE A 25 1.98 13.66 12.62
N GLU A 26 1.15 13.74 13.66
CA GLU A 26 -0.16 13.10 13.69
C GLU A 26 -1.10 13.70 12.63
N ASP A 27 -1.04 15.02 12.44
CA ASP A 27 -1.88 15.70 11.45
C ASP A 27 -1.47 15.31 10.02
N ILE A 28 -0.17 15.12 9.77
CA ILE A 28 0.35 14.68 8.47
C ILE A 28 -0.02 13.22 8.21
N ILE A 29 0.15 12.34 9.20
CA ILE A 29 -0.21 10.92 9.06
C ILE A 29 -1.70 10.76 8.75
N ASN A 30 -2.55 11.57 9.35
CA ASN A 30 -3.99 11.53 9.12
C ASN A 30 -4.43 12.02 7.72
N GLN A 31 -3.55 12.72 6.99
CA GLN A 31 -3.82 13.11 5.59
C GLN A 31 -3.50 12.00 4.58
N GLU A 32 -2.69 11.02 4.98
CA GLU A 32 -2.32 9.91 4.10
C GLU A 32 -3.45 8.90 4.02
N HIS A 33 -3.86 8.58 2.81
CA HIS A 33 -4.85 7.56 2.55
C HIS A 33 -4.21 6.18 2.43
N ASP A 34 -4.84 5.18 3.03
CA ASP A 34 -4.41 3.79 2.86
C ASP A 34 -4.68 3.32 1.43
N ALA A 35 -3.69 2.68 0.82
CA ALA A 35 -3.92 1.94 -0.41
C ALA A 35 -4.81 0.72 -0.11
N ALA A 36 -6.02 0.70 -0.67
CA ALA A 36 -6.99 -0.35 -0.40
C ALA A 36 -6.75 -1.57 -1.31
N LEU A 37 -5.73 -2.36 -0.98
CA LEU A 37 -5.30 -3.53 -1.77
C LEU A 37 -5.86 -4.86 -1.27
N GLY A 38 -6.66 -4.86 -0.21
CA GLY A 38 -7.29 -6.06 0.35
C GLY A 38 -8.60 -5.74 1.05
N ASN A 39 -9.51 -6.72 1.07
CA ASN A 39 -10.82 -6.60 1.68
C ASN A 39 -11.05 -7.73 2.68
N GLY A 40 -10.86 -7.45 3.97
CA GLY A 40 -11.11 -8.38 5.06
C GLY A 40 -9.85 -9.07 5.60
N GLY A 41 -10.04 -10.25 6.20
CA GLY A 41 -9.04 -10.92 7.02
C GLY A 41 -7.77 -11.33 6.28
N LEU A 42 -7.89 -11.83 5.05
CA LEU A 42 -6.74 -12.29 4.28
C LEU A 42 -5.78 -11.14 3.95
N GLY A 43 -6.29 -10.03 3.45
CA GLY A 43 -5.50 -8.85 3.12
C GLY A 43 -4.87 -8.22 4.36
N ARG A 44 -5.62 -8.18 5.48
CA ARG A 44 -5.11 -7.66 6.74
C ARG A 44 -4.05 -8.57 7.37
N LEU A 45 -4.19 -9.87 7.23
CA LEU A 45 -3.20 -10.85 7.70
C LEU A 45 -1.83 -10.64 7.03
N ALA A 46 -1.81 -10.45 5.72
CA ALA A 46 -0.59 -10.15 4.98
C ALA A 46 0.09 -8.87 5.50
N ALA A 47 -0.68 -7.81 5.73
CA ALA A 47 -0.19 -6.56 6.28
C ALA A 47 0.38 -6.75 7.70
N CYS A 48 -0.29 -7.51 8.56
CA CYS A 48 0.18 -7.79 9.91
C CYS A 48 1.44 -8.64 9.91
N PHE A 49 1.59 -9.59 9.01
CA PHE A 49 2.82 -10.39 8.88
C PHE A 49 4.00 -9.53 8.46
N LEU A 50 3.84 -8.67 7.47
CA LEU A 50 4.91 -7.76 7.04
C LEU A 50 5.32 -6.80 8.16
N ASP A 51 4.36 -6.29 8.91
CA ASP A 51 4.59 -5.44 10.08
C ASP A 51 5.40 -6.18 11.16
N SER A 52 4.99 -7.39 11.50
CA SER A 52 5.68 -8.22 12.50
C SER A 52 7.10 -8.57 12.06
N LEU A 53 7.30 -8.93 10.80
CA LEU A 53 8.62 -9.25 10.25
C LEU A 53 9.54 -8.02 10.25
N ALA A 54 9.02 -6.85 9.89
CA ALA A 54 9.75 -5.60 9.94
C ALA A 54 10.14 -5.22 11.38
N SER A 55 9.22 -5.39 12.33
CA SER A 55 9.47 -5.11 13.76
C SER A 55 10.55 -6.02 14.38
N LEU A 56 10.67 -7.24 13.84
CA LEU A 56 11.68 -8.21 14.25
C LEU A 56 12.98 -8.15 13.44
N ASN A 57 13.09 -7.18 12.51
CA ASN A 57 14.23 -7.04 11.59
C ASN A 57 14.51 -8.27 10.72
N TYR A 58 13.48 -9.02 10.35
CA TYR A 58 13.62 -10.10 9.39
C TYR A 58 13.65 -9.56 7.95
N PRO A 59 14.61 -9.99 7.12
CA PRO A 59 14.62 -9.67 5.69
C PRO A 59 13.54 -10.48 4.99
N ALA A 60 12.39 -9.87 4.77
CA ALA A 60 11.23 -10.54 4.19
C ALA A 60 10.59 -9.73 3.08
N TRP A 61 10.07 -10.42 2.07
CA TRP A 61 9.37 -9.83 0.92
C TRP A 61 8.00 -10.48 0.78
N GLY A 62 7.00 -9.68 0.46
CA GLY A 62 5.70 -10.16 0.01
C GLY A 62 5.60 -10.04 -1.52
N TYR A 63 5.23 -11.12 -2.18
CA TYR A 63 4.95 -11.11 -3.62
C TYR A 63 3.46 -10.99 -3.85
N GLY A 64 3.05 -10.15 -4.79
CA GLY A 64 1.65 -9.92 -5.08
C GLY A 64 1.42 -9.22 -6.40
N LEU A 65 0.16 -9.05 -6.75
CA LEU A 65 -0.23 -8.31 -7.95
C LEU A 65 -0.15 -6.81 -7.68
N ARG A 66 0.37 -6.09 -8.67
CA ARG A 66 0.36 -4.64 -8.68
C ARG A 66 -0.97 -4.16 -9.27
N TYR A 67 -2.00 -4.07 -8.42
CA TYR A 67 -3.31 -3.57 -8.84
C TYR A 67 -3.21 -2.10 -9.27
N ARG A 68 -3.89 -1.76 -10.35
CA ARG A 68 -3.94 -0.38 -10.83
C ARG A 68 -4.77 0.52 -9.91
N TYR A 69 -5.87 0.00 -9.37
CA TYR A 69 -6.82 0.78 -8.57
C TYR A 69 -7.04 0.20 -7.17
N GLY A 70 -6.89 -1.10 -6.98
CA GLY A 70 -7.29 -1.77 -5.75
C GLY A 70 -8.82 -1.78 -5.55
N ILE A 71 -9.26 -1.59 -4.31
CA ILE A 71 -10.67 -1.42 -3.99
C ILE A 71 -11.11 -0.01 -4.38
N PHE A 72 -12.31 0.12 -4.92
CA PHE A 72 -12.86 1.41 -5.34
C PHE A 72 -12.96 2.42 -4.18
N LYS A 73 -12.82 3.69 -4.53
CA LYS A 73 -13.12 4.78 -3.61
C LYS A 73 -14.62 5.02 -3.58
N GLN A 74 -15.17 5.27 -2.39
CA GLN A 74 -16.59 5.59 -2.20
C GLN A 74 -16.76 7.10 -2.13
N GLU A 75 -17.70 7.62 -2.92
CA GLU A 75 -18.12 9.02 -2.88
C GLU A 75 -19.62 9.11 -2.66
N ILE A 76 -20.08 10.21 -2.11
CA ILE A 76 -21.51 10.49 -1.95
C ILE A 76 -21.87 11.61 -2.93
N VAL A 77 -22.74 11.28 -3.88
CA VAL A 77 -23.25 12.23 -4.88
C VAL A 77 -24.76 12.21 -4.79
N ASP A 78 -25.36 13.37 -4.58
CA ASP A 78 -26.84 13.54 -4.44
C ASP A 78 -27.47 12.63 -3.37
N GLY A 79 -26.72 12.33 -2.31
CA GLY A 79 -27.17 11.46 -1.21
C GLY A 79 -27.02 9.95 -1.49
N TYR A 80 -26.48 9.56 -2.61
CA TYR A 80 -26.23 8.16 -3.00
C TYR A 80 -24.74 7.86 -3.02
N GLN A 81 -24.37 6.62 -2.69
CA GLN A 81 -23.02 6.13 -2.85
C GLN A 81 -22.70 5.93 -4.32
N VAL A 82 -21.53 6.41 -4.73
CA VAL A 82 -20.95 6.20 -6.06
C VAL A 82 -19.55 5.63 -5.90
N GLU A 83 -19.22 4.61 -6.67
CA GLU A 83 -17.92 3.99 -6.70
C GLU A 83 -17.07 4.61 -7.82
N VAL A 84 -15.89 5.05 -7.47
CA VAL A 84 -14.93 5.63 -8.42
C VAL A 84 -13.57 4.93 -8.30
N PRO A 85 -12.75 4.93 -9.37
CA PRO A 85 -11.40 4.38 -9.30
C PRO A 85 -10.56 5.11 -8.23
N ASP A 86 -9.80 4.33 -7.46
CA ASP A 86 -8.83 4.87 -6.52
C ASP A 86 -7.45 4.93 -7.20
N TYR A 87 -6.96 6.12 -7.48
CA TYR A 87 -5.67 6.37 -8.15
C TYR A 87 -4.51 6.36 -7.12
N TRP A 88 -4.41 5.29 -6.35
CA TRP A 88 -3.45 5.15 -5.26
C TRP A 88 -1.97 5.15 -5.71
N LEU A 89 -1.69 4.92 -7.00
CA LEU A 89 -0.34 4.92 -7.56
C LEU A 89 0.16 6.33 -7.89
N ASP A 90 -0.71 7.31 -7.95
CA ASP A 90 -0.32 8.68 -8.22
C ASP A 90 0.50 9.21 -7.04
N PHE A 91 1.65 9.80 -7.36
CA PHE A 91 2.60 10.31 -6.35
C PHE A 91 3.08 9.24 -5.34
N ASN A 92 3.16 7.99 -5.75
CA ASN A 92 3.65 6.91 -4.91
C ASN A 92 5.19 6.89 -4.85
N PRO A 93 5.83 7.43 -3.80
CA PRO A 93 7.28 7.47 -3.67
C PRO A 93 7.88 6.13 -3.25
N TRP A 94 7.05 5.14 -2.90
CA TRP A 94 7.45 3.83 -2.39
C TRP A 94 7.73 2.82 -3.49
N GLU A 95 7.32 3.13 -4.72
CA GLU A 95 7.51 2.26 -5.85
C GLU A 95 8.90 2.45 -6.45
N PHE A 96 9.64 1.35 -6.58
CA PHE A 96 10.92 1.32 -7.22
C PHE A 96 10.89 0.31 -8.37
N PRO A 97 10.58 0.75 -9.61
CA PRO A 97 10.46 -0.16 -10.75
C PRO A 97 11.83 -0.76 -11.12
N ARG A 98 11.85 -2.07 -11.33
CA ARG A 98 13.02 -2.83 -11.75
C ARG A 98 12.77 -3.42 -13.14
N HIS A 99 12.98 -2.61 -14.16
CA HIS A 99 12.81 -3.02 -15.57
C HIS A 99 13.90 -3.98 -16.06
N ASP A 100 14.95 -4.13 -15.30
CA ASP A 100 16.07 -5.03 -15.55
C ASP A 100 15.83 -6.47 -15.05
N VAL A 101 14.81 -6.68 -14.25
CA VAL A 101 14.45 -7.98 -13.70
C VAL A 101 13.19 -8.49 -14.35
N VAL A 102 13.30 -9.61 -15.07
CA VAL A 102 12.17 -10.33 -15.61
C VAL A 102 12.02 -11.62 -14.81
N VAL A 103 10.86 -11.84 -14.24
CA VAL A 103 10.49 -13.09 -13.59
C VAL A 103 9.46 -13.77 -14.46
N ASP A 104 9.82 -14.91 -15.03
CA ASP A 104 8.87 -15.73 -15.77
C ASP A 104 7.91 -16.38 -14.78
N GLU A 105 6.69 -15.88 -14.73
CA GLU A 105 5.61 -16.56 -14.02
C GLU A 105 5.22 -17.80 -14.81
N CYS A 106 5.53 -18.97 -14.29
CA CYS A 106 4.97 -20.22 -14.79
C CYS A 106 3.49 -20.25 -14.38
N SER A 107 2.65 -19.55 -15.13
CA SER A 107 1.21 -19.66 -14.96
C SER A 107 0.80 -21.03 -15.51
N PRO A 108 0.19 -21.92 -14.70
CA PRO A 108 -0.40 -23.13 -15.26
C PRO A 108 -1.40 -22.70 -16.34
N ALA A 109 -1.33 -23.32 -17.50
CA ALA A 109 -2.17 -22.99 -18.63
C ALA A 109 -3.62 -22.86 -18.18
N ILE A 110 -4.18 -21.65 -18.27
CA ILE A 110 -5.59 -21.42 -17.98
C ILE A 110 -6.37 -22.26 -18.98
N PRO A 111 -7.26 -23.17 -18.56
CA PRO A 111 -8.05 -23.94 -19.50
C PRO A 111 -8.78 -23.01 -20.46
N SER A 112 -8.73 -23.33 -21.75
CA SER A 112 -9.39 -22.57 -22.80
C SER A 112 -10.89 -22.46 -22.50
N GLY A 113 -11.34 -21.36 -21.99
CA GLY A 113 -12.72 -21.11 -21.56
C GLY A 113 -12.85 -20.00 -20.52
N TRP A 114 -11.75 -19.58 -19.89
CA TRP A 114 -11.74 -18.44 -19.00
C TRP A 114 -11.26 -17.22 -19.76
N THR A 115 -12.20 -16.39 -20.18
CA THR A 115 -11.87 -15.07 -20.73
C THR A 115 -11.63 -14.13 -19.55
N HIS A 116 -10.52 -13.39 -19.59
CA HIS A 116 -10.31 -12.28 -18.68
C HIS A 116 -11.49 -11.31 -18.80
N ALA A 117 -12.26 -11.15 -17.74
CA ALA A 117 -13.14 -10.00 -17.63
C ALA A 117 -12.25 -8.77 -17.44
N ASN A 118 -12.28 -7.90 -18.45
CA ASN A 118 -11.65 -6.57 -18.41
C ASN A 118 -12.32 -5.68 -17.38
#